data_075c9ed3b9f107ce8fe79fa6e17a3331
#
_entry.id   075c9ed3b9f107ce8fe79fa6e17a3331
#
_cell.length_a   1.000
_cell.length_b   1.000
_cell.length_c   1.000
_cell.angle_alpha   90.00
_cell.angle_beta   90.00
_cell.angle_gamma   90.00
#
_symmetry.space_group_name_H-M   'P 1'
#
loop_
_entity.id
_entity.type
_entity.pdbx_description
1 polymer ?
#
loop_
_entity_poly.entity_id
_entity_poly.type
_entity_poly.pdbx_seq_one_letter_code
_entity_poly.pdbx_strand_id
1 'polypeptide(L)'
;MSIRSGWLRCVAVLWFLVFFLSCGGSSSSSAFLYLASQGTTPGTVTAYSIDLSKGTLSSNTGQLTPVGKAAHTGTQPSALLFNPTHTFAYTANTGSDDISTFTVNKDGSLAAAQGVTAAGMRPVALAMDSSAHFLFVVNEGNPAQNVGGNVSVFSIGSGGALAEVSNSPFPLRETSPPLPVTPAQPLPTAVAVSNQGNFIYVTDRNNGCVLGFSFDGTSGALSPVPGQIFIVGSAPNAVYSPPAANFLYVANAGSNDIYEFIINSDGSLTAITTVGTTTPAVATTGNGPAAMISDQAAKYLFVAANQGNEVVGYTINQVTGLLTQIALNIGTASTGAGPVALAIRSNGSTNGDYWLFTSNNGASTVSTFSLVYTTGTLNPLPQLAAPLAPYGVAAR
;
A
#
# COMPACT_ATOMS: atom_id res chain seq x y z
N MET A 1 5.62 -52.05 74.69
CA MET A 1 5.22 -52.36 73.29
C MET A 1 4.95 -51.03 72.61
N SER A 2 5.82 -50.67 71.67
CA SER A 2 6.06 -49.30 71.17
C SER A 2 4.99 -48.86 70.20
N ILE A 3 4.45 -47.65 70.34
CA ILE A 3 3.64 -46.97 69.33
C ILE A 3 4.41 -45.71 68.93
N ARG A 4 4.86 -45.67 67.66
CA ARG A 4 5.54 -44.51 67.09
C ARG A 4 4.53 -43.53 66.54
N SER A 5 4.57 -42.31 67.04
CA SER A 5 3.86 -41.13 66.58
C SER A 5 4.45 -40.60 65.26
N GLY A 6 3.63 -40.51 64.20
CA GLY A 6 3.96 -39.81 62.97
C GLY A 6 3.58 -38.33 63.03
N TRP A 7 4.57 -37.49 62.83
CA TRP A 7 4.41 -36.02 62.74
C TRP A 7 3.92 -35.61 61.38
N LEU A 8 2.72 -35.06 61.32
CA LEU A 8 2.21 -34.39 60.13
C LEU A 8 2.78 -32.95 60.10
N ARG A 9 3.67 -32.65 59.18
CA ARG A 9 4.12 -31.28 58.96
C ARG A 9 3.14 -30.60 58.00
N CYS A 10 2.31 -29.67 58.51
CA CYS A 10 1.59 -28.69 57.73
C CYS A 10 2.60 -27.70 57.10
N VAL A 11 2.78 -27.73 55.81
CA VAL A 11 3.46 -26.67 55.06
C VAL A 11 2.40 -25.61 54.72
N ALA A 12 2.45 -24.48 55.43
CA ALA A 12 1.66 -23.29 55.11
C ALA A 12 2.32 -22.67 53.88
N VAL A 13 1.63 -22.77 52.72
CA VAL A 13 1.97 -22.02 51.52
C VAL A 13 1.48 -20.59 51.69
N LEU A 14 2.42 -19.69 51.95
CA LEU A 14 2.17 -18.25 52.02
C LEU A 14 2.03 -17.76 50.56
N TRP A 15 0.79 -17.46 50.14
CA TRP A 15 0.55 -16.74 48.88
C TRP A 15 0.94 -15.28 49.09
N PHE A 16 2.11 -14.89 48.55
CA PHE A 16 2.44 -13.49 48.35
C PHE A 16 1.61 -12.97 47.18
N LEU A 17 0.53 -12.25 47.46
CA LEU A 17 -0.14 -11.42 46.50
C LEU A 17 0.75 -10.22 46.20
N VAL A 18 1.56 -10.33 45.13
CA VAL A 18 2.28 -9.18 44.58
C VAL A 18 1.22 -8.36 43.80
N PHE A 19 0.72 -7.30 44.44
CA PHE A 19 0.02 -6.24 43.74
C PHE A 19 1.03 -5.54 42.84
N PHE A 20 1.07 -5.92 41.56
CA PHE A 20 1.60 -5.03 40.53
C PHE A 20 0.65 -3.84 40.47
N LEU A 21 1.00 -2.75 41.13
CA LEU A 21 0.52 -1.44 40.72
C LEU A 21 1.07 -1.24 39.30
N SER A 22 0.31 -1.65 38.31
CA SER A 22 0.44 -1.18 36.95
C SER A 22 0.19 0.32 37.02
N CYS A 23 1.24 1.10 37.12
CA CYS A 23 1.22 2.50 36.78
C CYS A 23 0.86 2.52 35.30
N GLY A 24 -0.44 2.65 35.02
CA GLY A 24 -0.99 2.81 33.68
C GLY A 24 -0.54 4.13 33.10
N GLY A 25 0.73 4.21 32.71
CA GLY A 25 1.12 5.10 31.65
C GLY A 25 0.47 4.56 30.40
N SER A 26 -0.65 5.17 29.98
CA SER A 26 -1.15 5.05 28.63
C SER A 26 0.00 5.49 27.72
N SER A 27 0.76 4.52 27.21
CA SER A 27 1.58 4.75 26.04
C SER A 27 0.60 4.99 24.91
N SER A 28 0.21 6.25 24.71
CA SER A 28 -0.45 6.67 23.51
C SER A 28 0.52 6.30 22.39
N SER A 29 0.24 5.21 21.68
CA SER A 29 1.00 4.85 20.50
C SER A 29 0.83 6.03 19.55
N SER A 30 1.90 6.84 19.39
CA SER A 30 1.88 7.97 18.49
C SER A 30 1.64 7.44 17.08
N ALA A 31 0.58 7.90 16.44
CA ALA A 31 0.24 7.56 15.07
C ALA A 31 0.56 8.74 14.16
N PHE A 32 1.03 8.44 12.96
CA PHE A 32 1.48 9.46 12.01
C PHE A 32 0.96 9.19 10.61
N LEU A 33 0.63 10.27 9.91
CA LEU A 33 0.39 10.29 8.48
C LEU A 33 1.59 10.96 7.79
N TYR A 34 2.03 10.37 6.70
CA TYR A 34 3.13 10.90 5.89
C TYR A 34 2.62 11.24 4.50
N LEU A 35 2.99 12.41 4.02
CA LEU A 35 2.65 12.88 2.68
C LEU A 35 3.92 13.14 1.89
N ALA A 36 4.03 12.50 0.73
CA ALA A 36 5.02 12.85 -0.29
C ALA A 36 4.41 13.90 -1.23
N SER A 37 5.10 15.00 -1.44
CA SER A 37 4.61 16.18 -2.17
C SER A 37 5.54 16.57 -3.29
N GLN A 38 4.97 16.86 -4.47
CA GLN A 38 5.67 17.24 -5.70
C GLN A 38 5.76 18.75 -5.91
N GLY A 39 5.13 19.56 -5.05
CA GLY A 39 4.98 21.01 -5.23
C GLY A 39 6.26 21.82 -5.04
N THR A 40 7.37 21.19 -4.68
CA THR A 40 8.69 21.82 -4.52
C THR A 40 9.76 21.05 -5.30
N THR A 41 10.88 21.72 -5.60
CA THR A 41 12.07 21.10 -6.19
C THR A 41 13.27 21.37 -5.27
N PRO A 42 13.81 20.36 -4.58
CA PRO A 42 13.39 18.95 -4.56
C PRO A 42 12.00 18.74 -3.94
N GLY A 43 11.40 17.56 -4.14
CA GLY A 43 10.18 17.15 -3.47
C GLY A 43 10.37 16.95 -1.97
N THR A 44 9.29 16.68 -1.24
CA THR A 44 9.37 16.50 0.22
C THR A 44 8.49 15.36 0.71
N VAL A 45 8.89 14.73 1.83
CA VAL A 45 8.01 13.94 2.68
C VAL A 45 7.85 14.63 4.02
N THR A 46 6.60 14.80 4.44
CA THR A 46 6.25 15.50 5.69
C THR A 46 5.39 14.58 6.56
N ALA A 47 5.71 14.49 7.85
CA ALA A 47 4.96 13.74 8.84
C ALA A 47 3.96 14.63 9.58
N TYR A 48 2.79 14.07 9.93
CA TYR A 48 1.74 14.71 10.71
C TYR A 48 1.22 13.75 11.76
N SER A 49 0.99 14.22 12.99
CA SER A 49 0.43 13.35 14.03
C SER A 49 -1.07 13.11 13.81
N ILE A 50 -1.52 11.91 14.13
CA ILE A 50 -2.93 11.50 14.09
C ILE A 50 -3.42 11.39 15.53
N ASP A 51 -4.49 12.10 15.87
CA ASP A 51 -5.27 11.83 17.09
C ASP A 51 -6.16 10.59 16.81
N LEU A 52 -5.73 9.43 17.27
CA LEU A 52 -6.45 8.17 17.02
C LEU A 52 -7.87 8.16 17.58
N SER A 53 -8.15 8.96 18.61
CA SER A 53 -9.49 9.02 19.22
C SER A 53 -10.51 9.79 18.37
N LYS A 54 -10.04 10.69 17.52
CA LYS A 54 -10.85 11.58 16.69
C LYS A 54 -10.63 11.42 15.20
N GLY A 55 -9.53 10.76 14.80
CA GLY A 55 -9.08 10.69 13.40
C GLY A 55 -8.61 12.02 12.82
N THR A 56 -8.42 13.02 13.69
CA THR A 56 -7.95 14.33 13.24
C THR A 56 -6.44 14.35 13.14
N LEU A 57 -5.96 15.03 12.09
CA LEU A 57 -4.55 15.32 11.92
C LEU A 57 -4.18 16.61 12.68
N SER A 58 -2.93 16.69 13.13
CA SER A 58 -2.42 17.94 13.72
C SER A 58 -2.59 19.08 12.72
N SER A 59 -3.35 20.10 13.11
CA SER A 59 -3.65 21.21 12.23
C SER A 59 -3.75 22.53 13.02
N ASN A 60 -3.43 23.62 12.36
CA ASN A 60 -3.65 24.97 12.84
C ASN A 60 -4.37 25.77 11.75
N THR A 61 -5.49 26.41 12.10
CA THR A 61 -6.30 27.21 11.15
C THR A 61 -6.67 26.49 9.84
N GLY A 62 -6.94 25.16 9.91
CA GLY A 62 -7.31 24.34 8.73
C GLY A 62 -6.12 23.86 7.88
N GLN A 63 -4.89 24.18 8.28
CA GLN A 63 -3.68 23.67 7.63
C GLN A 63 -3.00 22.62 8.50
N LEU A 64 -2.43 21.59 7.85
CA LEU A 64 -1.67 20.55 8.53
C LEU A 64 -0.43 21.12 9.22
N THR A 65 -0.21 20.75 10.47
CA THR A 65 0.98 21.13 11.25
C THR A 65 1.97 19.96 11.25
N PRO A 66 3.16 20.11 10.65
CA PRO A 66 4.12 19.03 10.52
C PRO A 66 4.75 18.63 11.86
N VAL A 67 5.13 17.35 11.96
CA VAL A 67 6.01 16.84 13.00
C VAL A 67 7.44 16.92 12.50
N GLY A 68 8.23 17.79 13.12
CA GLY A 68 9.60 18.07 12.66
C GLY A 68 9.63 18.87 11.35
N LYS A 69 10.77 18.78 10.66
CA LYS A 69 10.95 19.40 9.34
C LYS A 69 10.56 18.43 8.24
N ALA A 70 10.06 18.94 7.12
CA ALA A 70 9.92 18.16 5.91
C ALA A 70 11.28 17.60 5.46
N ALA A 71 11.33 16.33 5.14
CA ALA A 71 12.51 15.68 4.59
C ALA A 71 12.51 15.84 3.06
N HIS A 72 13.63 16.26 2.49
CA HIS A 72 13.76 16.39 1.02
C HIS A 72 13.92 15.03 0.36
N THR A 73 13.26 14.87 -0.78
CA THR A 73 13.38 13.72 -1.69
C THR A 73 14.16 14.12 -2.95
N GLY A 74 14.22 13.25 -3.95
CA GLY A 74 14.47 13.66 -5.34
C GLY A 74 13.30 14.49 -5.89
N THR A 75 13.29 14.72 -7.19
CA THR A 75 12.23 15.50 -7.83
C THR A 75 11.01 14.64 -8.18
N GLN A 76 9.82 15.18 -8.01
CA GLN A 76 8.54 14.53 -8.32
C GLN A 76 8.36 13.16 -7.65
N PRO A 77 8.36 13.07 -6.30
CA PRO A 77 8.09 11.82 -5.62
C PRO A 77 6.69 11.30 -5.99
N SER A 78 6.61 10.06 -6.51
CA SER A 78 5.40 9.42 -7.02
C SER A 78 4.89 8.30 -6.13
N ALA A 79 5.74 7.73 -5.29
CA ALA A 79 5.37 6.68 -4.35
C ALA A 79 6.08 6.89 -3.01
N LEU A 80 5.43 6.43 -1.94
CA LEU A 80 5.99 6.42 -0.58
C LEU A 80 5.66 5.07 0.05
N LEU A 81 6.69 4.37 0.52
CA LEU A 81 6.56 3.06 1.13
C LEU A 81 7.38 2.97 2.42
N PHE A 82 6.81 2.35 3.45
CA PHE A 82 7.52 2.02 4.69
C PHE A 82 7.86 0.53 4.72
N ASN A 83 8.98 0.19 5.34
CA ASN A 83 9.23 -1.20 5.69
C ASN A 83 8.25 -1.65 6.80
N PRO A 84 8.00 -2.98 6.97
CA PRO A 84 7.00 -3.49 7.93
C PRO A 84 7.23 -3.05 9.38
N THR A 85 8.48 -2.79 9.79
CA THR A 85 8.81 -2.29 11.12
C THR A 85 8.69 -0.77 11.25
N HIS A 86 8.39 -0.07 10.17
CA HIS A 86 8.31 1.40 10.09
C HIS A 86 9.57 2.12 10.61
N THR A 87 10.74 1.52 10.41
CA THR A 87 12.04 2.13 10.75
C THR A 87 12.66 2.88 9.58
N PHE A 88 12.27 2.50 8.36
CA PHE A 88 12.72 3.13 7.12
C PHE A 88 11.54 3.46 6.21
N ALA A 89 11.70 4.52 5.44
CA ALA A 89 10.79 4.93 4.38
C ALA A 89 11.55 5.14 3.07
N TYR A 90 10.89 4.87 1.95
CA TYR A 90 11.43 4.99 0.61
C TYR A 90 10.49 5.78 -0.27
N THR A 91 11.04 6.69 -1.10
CA THR A 91 10.26 7.37 -2.14
C THR A 91 10.83 7.06 -3.51
N ALA A 92 9.95 6.74 -4.46
CA ALA A 92 10.30 6.75 -5.88
C ALA A 92 10.17 8.17 -6.40
N ASN A 93 11.21 8.69 -7.06
CA ASN A 93 11.26 10.06 -7.53
C ASN A 93 11.29 10.07 -9.06
N THR A 94 10.13 10.22 -9.68
CA THR A 94 9.92 10.10 -11.13
C THR A 94 10.71 11.14 -11.93
N GLY A 95 10.93 12.30 -11.35
CA GLY A 95 11.61 13.40 -12.06
C GLY A 95 13.15 13.36 -11.98
N SER A 96 13.71 12.63 -11.03
CA SER A 96 15.17 12.48 -10.85
C SER A 96 15.69 11.05 -11.09
N ASP A 97 14.80 10.11 -11.46
CA ASP A 97 15.15 8.71 -11.77
C ASP A 97 15.84 8.00 -10.59
N ASP A 98 15.40 8.27 -9.36
CA ASP A 98 16.06 7.77 -8.16
C ASP A 98 15.07 7.38 -7.04
N ILE A 99 15.63 6.79 -5.97
CA ILE A 99 14.94 6.44 -4.73
C ILE A 99 15.62 7.17 -3.58
N SER A 100 14.85 7.89 -2.78
CA SER A 100 15.35 8.42 -1.51
C SER A 100 15.00 7.50 -0.34
N THR A 101 15.96 7.27 0.55
CA THR A 101 15.82 6.44 1.75
C THR A 101 15.87 7.30 3.00
N PHE A 102 14.94 7.10 3.93
CA PHE A 102 14.83 7.85 5.18
C PHE A 102 14.80 6.92 6.38
N THR A 103 15.46 7.34 7.47
CA THR A 103 15.22 6.74 8.79
C THR A 103 14.03 7.43 9.45
N VAL A 104 13.16 6.63 10.06
CA VAL A 104 11.99 7.12 10.80
C VAL A 104 12.33 7.20 12.29
N ASN A 105 12.27 8.39 12.85
CA ASN A 105 12.53 8.63 14.26
C ASN A 105 11.36 8.15 15.14
N LYS A 106 11.60 8.00 16.45
CA LYS A 106 10.56 7.58 17.41
C LYS A 106 9.40 8.60 17.54
N ASP A 107 9.70 9.87 17.35
CA ASP A 107 8.72 10.96 17.36
C ASP A 107 7.92 11.09 16.05
N GLY A 108 8.16 10.19 15.08
CA GLY A 108 7.53 10.19 13.76
C GLY A 108 8.22 11.08 12.74
N SER A 109 9.15 11.93 13.12
CA SER A 109 9.91 12.73 12.15
C SER A 109 10.81 11.85 11.28
N LEU A 110 11.10 12.32 10.07
CA LEU A 110 12.06 11.67 9.17
C LEU A 110 13.42 12.34 9.31
N ALA A 111 14.47 11.53 9.44
CA ALA A 111 15.83 12.04 9.26
C ALA A 111 16.03 12.44 7.78
N ALA A 112 17.02 13.31 7.52
CA ALA A 112 17.41 13.62 6.15
C ALA A 112 17.72 12.32 5.37
N ALA A 113 17.47 12.35 4.05
CA ALA A 113 17.73 11.19 3.21
C ALA A 113 19.17 10.69 3.40
N GLN A 114 19.30 9.41 3.74
CA GLN A 114 20.61 8.78 3.99
C GLN A 114 21.36 8.47 2.69
N GLY A 115 20.67 8.50 1.56
CA GLY A 115 21.20 8.23 0.25
C GLY A 115 20.15 8.38 -0.82
N VAL A 116 20.61 8.62 -2.00
CA VAL A 116 19.83 8.57 -3.23
C VAL A 116 20.38 7.42 -4.04
N THR A 117 19.56 6.44 -4.33
CA THR A 117 19.95 5.27 -5.14
C THR A 117 19.35 5.42 -6.52
N ALA A 118 20.19 5.36 -7.55
CA ALA A 118 19.72 5.38 -8.94
C ALA A 118 18.72 4.22 -9.16
N ALA A 119 17.64 4.52 -9.82
CA ALA A 119 16.64 3.54 -10.26
C ALA A 119 16.68 3.46 -11.81
N GLY A 120 15.73 2.73 -12.39
CA GLY A 120 15.48 2.85 -13.81
C GLY A 120 14.79 4.18 -14.14
N MET A 121 14.53 4.42 -15.43
CA MET A 121 13.93 5.67 -15.90
C MET A 121 12.49 5.81 -15.41
N ARG A 122 12.17 6.94 -14.79
CA ARG A 122 10.84 7.30 -14.27
C ARG A 122 10.25 6.26 -13.31
N PRO A 123 10.84 6.05 -12.12
CA PRO A 123 10.26 5.16 -11.11
C PRO A 123 8.90 5.70 -10.64
N VAL A 124 7.85 4.87 -10.70
CA VAL A 124 6.46 5.29 -10.43
C VAL A 124 5.80 4.55 -9.27
N ALA A 125 6.25 3.33 -8.97
CA ALA A 125 5.65 2.52 -7.91
C ALA A 125 6.71 1.70 -7.16
N LEU A 126 6.42 1.45 -5.90
CA LEU A 126 7.25 0.68 -4.95
C LEU A 126 6.42 -0.44 -4.33
N ALA A 127 7.02 -1.62 -4.20
CA ALA A 127 6.52 -2.69 -3.36
C ALA A 127 7.69 -3.38 -2.65
N MET A 128 7.40 -4.06 -1.54
CA MET A 128 8.40 -4.74 -0.73
C MET A 128 7.90 -6.14 -0.37
N ASP A 129 8.78 -7.10 -0.31
CA ASP A 129 8.43 -8.41 0.23
C ASP A 129 8.11 -8.33 1.73
N SER A 130 7.33 -9.27 2.23
CA SER A 130 6.86 -9.28 3.63
C SER A 130 8.00 -9.35 4.66
N SER A 131 9.16 -9.86 4.25
CA SER A 131 10.37 -9.95 5.09
C SER A 131 11.25 -8.69 5.01
N ALA A 132 10.90 -7.73 4.16
CA ALA A 132 11.69 -6.53 3.88
C ALA A 132 13.13 -6.82 3.43
N HIS A 133 13.33 -7.90 2.68
CA HIS A 133 14.63 -8.20 2.08
C HIS A 133 14.82 -7.53 0.74
N PHE A 134 13.72 -7.36 -0.03
CA PHE A 134 13.76 -6.78 -1.36
C PHE A 134 12.76 -5.65 -1.55
N LEU A 135 13.21 -4.60 -2.22
CA LEU A 135 12.39 -3.51 -2.74
C LEU A 135 12.26 -3.67 -4.25
N PHE A 136 11.02 -3.74 -4.74
CA PHE A 136 10.68 -3.76 -6.15
C PHE A 136 10.27 -2.37 -6.58
N VAL A 137 10.92 -1.86 -7.62
CA VAL A 137 10.71 -0.51 -8.16
C VAL A 137 10.25 -0.62 -9.60
N VAL A 138 9.05 -0.18 -9.87
CA VAL A 138 8.53 -0.14 -11.23
C VAL A 138 8.94 1.17 -11.88
N ASN A 139 9.64 1.06 -13.00
CA ASN A 139 10.11 2.16 -13.81
C ASN A 139 9.25 2.25 -15.08
N GLU A 140 8.58 3.37 -15.27
CA GLU A 140 7.67 3.60 -16.41
C GLU A 140 8.39 3.57 -17.76
N GLY A 141 9.70 3.88 -17.77
CA GLY A 141 10.44 4.07 -19.00
C GLY A 141 10.16 5.42 -19.65
N ASN A 142 10.49 5.55 -20.92
CA ASN A 142 10.20 6.74 -21.70
C ASN A 142 9.72 6.36 -23.11
N PRO A 143 8.41 6.24 -23.34
CA PRO A 143 7.88 5.88 -24.66
C PRO A 143 8.28 6.82 -25.77
N ALA A 144 8.48 8.12 -25.48
CA ALA A 144 8.93 9.10 -26.47
C ALA A 144 10.38 8.84 -26.97
N GLN A 145 11.18 8.15 -26.15
CA GLN A 145 12.55 7.72 -26.50
C GLN A 145 12.61 6.23 -26.88
N ASN A 146 11.46 5.57 -27.03
CA ASN A 146 11.34 4.14 -27.26
C ASN A 146 12.01 3.27 -26.18
N VAL A 147 12.01 3.73 -24.94
CA VAL A 147 12.47 2.99 -23.75
C VAL A 147 11.27 2.44 -23.03
N GLY A 148 11.09 1.12 -23.08
CA GLY A 148 10.04 0.42 -22.36
C GLY A 148 10.30 0.38 -20.85
N GLY A 149 9.22 0.20 -20.08
CA GLY A 149 9.32 0.06 -18.64
C GLY A 149 9.98 -1.24 -18.20
N ASN A 150 10.42 -1.26 -16.96
CA ASN A 150 11.11 -2.39 -16.35
C ASN A 150 10.88 -2.42 -14.83
N VAL A 151 11.39 -3.46 -14.15
CA VAL A 151 11.40 -3.57 -12.70
C VAL A 151 12.85 -3.60 -12.21
N SER A 152 13.26 -2.61 -11.44
CA SER A 152 14.48 -2.68 -10.65
C SER A 152 14.22 -3.38 -9.32
N VAL A 153 15.13 -4.26 -8.92
CA VAL A 153 15.07 -4.98 -7.65
C VAL A 153 16.29 -4.64 -6.82
N PHE A 154 16.06 -4.25 -5.58
CA PHE A 154 17.11 -3.89 -4.63
C PHE A 154 17.03 -4.78 -3.40
N SER A 155 18.16 -5.29 -2.93
CA SER A 155 18.27 -5.85 -1.59
C SER A 155 18.33 -4.72 -0.56
N ILE A 156 17.71 -4.93 0.60
CA ILE A 156 17.64 -3.96 1.69
C ILE A 156 18.60 -4.39 2.80
N GLY A 157 19.64 -3.60 3.04
CA GLY A 157 20.58 -3.81 4.14
C GLY A 157 20.00 -3.43 5.51
N SER A 158 20.69 -3.83 6.58
CA SER A 158 20.25 -3.61 7.97
C SER A 158 20.05 -2.13 8.33
N GLY A 159 20.70 -1.21 7.62
CA GLY A 159 20.53 0.25 7.77
C GLY A 159 19.49 0.85 6.82
N GLY A 160 18.70 0.05 6.12
CA GLY A 160 17.76 0.53 5.09
C GLY A 160 18.42 0.88 3.75
N ALA A 161 19.74 0.73 3.63
CA ALA A 161 20.47 1.01 2.39
C ALA A 161 20.07 0.01 1.30
N LEU A 162 19.98 0.50 0.06
CA LEU A 162 19.58 -0.27 -1.10
C LEU A 162 20.81 -0.67 -1.93
N ALA A 163 20.87 -1.93 -2.33
CA ALA A 163 21.85 -2.43 -3.29
C ALA A 163 21.13 -3.18 -4.41
N GLU A 164 21.35 -2.76 -5.65
CA GLU A 164 20.70 -3.38 -6.81
C GLU A 164 21.16 -4.84 -6.98
N VAL A 165 20.22 -5.76 -7.20
CA VAL A 165 20.55 -7.18 -7.37
C VAL A 165 21.09 -7.46 -8.78
N SER A 166 21.79 -8.58 -8.93
CA SER A 166 22.34 -8.98 -10.23
C SER A 166 21.23 -9.14 -11.28
N ASN A 167 21.50 -8.72 -12.50
CA ASN A 167 20.59 -8.70 -13.64
C ASN A 167 19.39 -7.76 -13.54
N SER A 168 19.29 -6.96 -12.48
CA SER A 168 18.38 -5.81 -12.44
C SER A 168 18.92 -4.67 -13.35
N PRO A 169 18.04 -3.87 -14.01
CA PRO A 169 16.59 -4.01 -14.03
C PRO A 169 16.08 -5.12 -14.96
N PHE A 170 14.98 -5.77 -14.54
CA PHE A 170 14.31 -6.83 -15.30
C PHE A 170 13.36 -6.21 -16.33
N PRO A 171 13.54 -6.47 -17.65
CA PRO A 171 12.66 -5.91 -18.65
C PRO A 171 11.26 -6.56 -18.59
N LEU A 172 10.24 -5.75 -18.74
CA LEU A 172 8.86 -6.19 -18.91
C LEU A 172 8.65 -6.57 -20.38
N ARG A 173 9.19 -7.70 -20.79
CA ARG A 173 8.99 -8.23 -22.14
C ARG A 173 7.96 -9.36 -22.07
N GLU A 174 6.98 -9.24 -22.93
CA GLU A 174 6.04 -10.30 -23.18
C GLU A 174 6.73 -11.42 -23.96
N THR A 175 6.91 -12.56 -23.32
CA THR A 175 7.61 -13.69 -23.96
C THR A 175 6.68 -14.72 -24.58
N SER A 176 5.32 -14.66 -24.32
CA SER A 176 4.33 -15.56 -24.93
C SER A 176 2.98 -15.54 -24.20
N PRO A 177 1.82 -15.71 -24.83
CA PRO A 177 1.61 -15.78 -26.28
C PRO A 177 1.67 -14.39 -26.94
N PRO A 178 1.90 -14.32 -28.27
CA PRO A 178 1.88 -13.02 -28.94
C PRO A 178 0.51 -12.38 -28.76
N LEU A 179 0.48 -11.14 -28.25
CA LEU A 179 -0.72 -10.32 -28.29
C LEU A 179 -1.19 -10.19 -29.76
N PRO A 180 -2.50 -10.08 -30.02
CA PRO A 180 -3.05 -10.08 -31.38
C PRO A 180 -2.59 -8.92 -32.26
N VAL A 181 -1.86 -7.95 -31.70
CA VAL A 181 -1.22 -6.81 -32.38
C VAL A 181 0.20 -6.66 -31.87
N THR A 182 1.08 -6.03 -32.66
CA THR A 182 2.45 -5.68 -32.18
C THR A 182 2.33 -4.95 -30.84
N PRO A 183 2.84 -5.54 -29.74
CA PRO A 183 2.66 -4.94 -28.43
C PRO A 183 3.34 -3.56 -28.39
N ALA A 184 2.62 -2.57 -27.82
CA ALA A 184 3.22 -1.29 -27.52
C ALA A 184 4.37 -1.49 -26.50
N GLN A 185 5.29 -0.55 -26.41
CA GLN A 185 6.28 -0.58 -25.33
C GLN A 185 5.55 -0.63 -23.99
N PRO A 186 5.94 -1.52 -23.07
CA PRO A 186 5.32 -1.60 -21.75
C PRO A 186 5.36 -0.24 -21.04
N LEU A 187 4.23 0.17 -20.50
CA LEU A 187 4.08 1.37 -19.68
C LEU A 187 3.54 0.96 -18.30
N PRO A 188 4.40 0.43 -17.43
CA PRO A 188 3.96 -0.03 -16.12
C PRO A 188 3.60 1.15 -15.22
N THR A 189 2.57 0.97 -14.38
CA THR A 189 2.03 2.03 -13.52
C THR A 189 2.00 1.64 -12.04
N ALA A 190 1.88 0.35 -11.73
CA ALA A 190 1.78 -0.12 -10.35
C ALA A 190 2.38 -1.52 -10.18
N VAL A 191 2.70 -1.87 -8.94
CA VAL A 191 3.20 -3.19 -8.54
C VAL A 191 2.57 -3.62 -7.22
N ALA A 192 2.21 -4.90 -7.12
CA ALA A 192 1.82 -5.54 -5.87
C ALA A 192 2.66 -6.80 -5.62
N VAL A 193 3.00 -7.03 -4.36
CA VAL A 193 3.55 -8.32 -3.89
C VAL A 193 2.39 -9.16 -3.37
N SER A 194 2.35 -10.44 -3.72
CA SER A 194 1.31 -11.35 -3.22
C SER A 194 1.41 -11.55 -1.72
N ASN A 195 0.29 -11.88 -1.07
CA ASN A 195 0.26 -12.25 0.35
C ASN A 195 1.21 -13.42 0.67
N GLN A 196 1.39 -14.37 -0.24
CA GLN A 196 2.36 -15.46 -0.09
C GLN A 196 3.82 -15.00 -0.19
N GLY A 197 4.06 -13.75 -0.58
CA GLY A 197 5.38 -13.11 -0.58
C GLY A 197 6.34 -13.57 -1.68
N ASN A 198 5.91 -14.44 -2.61
CA ASN A 198 6.80 -15.02 -3.61
C ASN A 198 6.52 -14.55 -5.05
N PHE A 199 5.48 -13.74 -5.23
CA PHE A 199 5.07 -13.26 -6.54
C PHE A 199 4.90 -11.75 -6.54
N ILE A 200 5.23 -11.13 -7.66
CA ILE A 200 4.90 -9.73 -7.94
C ILE A 200 4.04 -9.66 -9.20
N TYR A 201 3.15 -8.68 -9.22
CA TYR A 201 2.27 -8.40 -10.34
C TYR A 201 2.40 -6.94 -10.72
N VAL A 202 2.66 -6.67 -11.99
CA VAL A 202 2.93 -5.34 -12.53
C VAL A 202 1.89 -5.03 -13.60
N THR A 203 1.21 -3.88 -13.48
CA THR A 203 0.28 -3.41 -14.52
C THR A 203 1.03 -2.88 -15.72
N ASP A 204 0.55 -3.20 -16.92
CA ASP A 204 0.98 -2.56 -18.18
C ASP A 204 -0.19 -1.81 -18.80
N ARG A 205 -0.14 -0.50 -18.65
CA ARG A 205 -1.20 0.42 -19.08
C ARG A 205 -1.42 0.44 -20.59
N ASN A 206 -0.33 0.34 -21.35
CA ASN A 206 -0.39 0.40 -22.79
C ASN A 206 -1.01 -0.85 -23.42
N ASN A 207 -0.74 -2.01 -22.82
CA ASN A 207 -1.16 -3.29 -23.37
C ASN A 207 -2.42 -3.84 -22.67
N GLY A 208 -2.98 -3.15 -21.67
CA GLY A 208 -4.21 -3.56 -20.97
C GLY A 208 -4.05 -4.91 -20.26
N CYS A 209 -2.91 -5.14 -19.62
CA CYS A 209 -2.62 -6.40 -18.96
C CYS A 209 -1.91 -6.24 -17.62
N VAL A 210 -1.81 -7.33 -16.89
CA VAL A 210 -0.94 -7.51 -15.72
C VAL A 210 0.09 -8.57 -16.04
N LEU A 211 1.34 -8.29 -15.68
CA LEU A 211 2.48 -9.20 -15.84
C LEU A 211 2.82 -9.81 -14.48
N GLY A 212 2.87 -11.14 -14.41
CA GLY A 212 3.19 -11.88 -13.19
C GLY A 212 4.62 -12.42 -13.20
N PHE A 213 5.32 -12.29 -12.06
CA PHE A 213 6.65 -12.84 -11.84
C PHE A 213 6.73 -13.50 -10.47
N SER A 214 7.46 -14.61 -10.39
CA SER A 214 8.01 -15.10 -9.13
C SER A 214 9.35 -14.44 -8.86
N PHE A 215 9.73 -14.29 -7.60
CA PHE A 215 11.07 -13.86 -7.23
C PHE A 215 11.75 -14.89 -6.32
N ASP A 216 13.04 -15.04 -6.52
CA ASP A 216 13.88 -15.86 -5.64
C ASP A 216 14.16 -15.13 -4.34
N GLY A 217 13.76 -15.70 -3.20
CA GLY A 217 13.87 -15.08 -1.88
C GLY A 217 15.31 -14.86 -1.37
N THR A 218 16.32 -15.36 -2.09
CA THR A 218 17.74 -15.21 -1.73
C THR A 218 18.43 -14.18 -2.62
N SER A 219 18.20 -14.25 -3.92
CA SER A 219 18.89 -13.40 -4.92
C SER A 219 18.04 -12.22 -5.39
N GLY A 220 16.72 -12.25 -5.19
CA GLY A 220 15.80 -11.26 -5.75
C GLY A 220 15.53 -11.39 -7.25
N ALA A 221 16.08 -12.43 -7.91
CA ALA A 221 15.92 -12.62 -9.34
C ALA A 221 14.46 -12.87 -9.71
N LEU A 222 13.98 -12.22 -10.77
CA LEU A 222 12.62 -12.38 -11.26
C LEU A 222 12.55 -13.45 -12.36
N SER A 223 11.50 -14.26 -12.33
CA SER A 223 11.15 -15.25 -13.37
C SER A 223 9.67 -15.14 -13.70
N PRO A 224 9.27 -15.22 -14.97
CA PRO A 224 7.86 -15.21 -15.35
C PRO A 224 7.08 -16.37 -14.70
N VAL A 225 5.86 -16.09 -14.23
CA VAL A 225 4.93 -17.14 -13.79
C VAL A 225 4.25 -17.81 -15.00
N PRO A 226 3.66 -19.03 -14.86
CA PRO A 226 2.85 -19.62 -15.91
C PRO A 226 1.73 -18.71 -16.37
N GLY A 227 1.58 -18.51 -17.69
CA GLY A 227 0.62 -17.57 -18.24
C GLY A 227 0.89 -16.11 -17.88
N GLN A 228 2.14 -15.70 -17.81
CA GLN A 228 2.65 -14.40 -17.35
C GLN A 228 1.79 -13.18 -17.67
N ILE A 229 1.04 -13.20 -18.78
CA ILE A 229 0.25 -12.09 -19.27
C ILE A 229 -1.23 -12.35 -18.97
N PHE A 230 -1.82 -11.50 -18.15
CA PHE A 230 -3.23 -11.59 -17.79
C PHE A 230 -3.95 -10.36 -18.32
N ILE A 231 -4.83 -10.55 -19.33
CA ILE A 231 -5.59 -9.46 -19.93
C ILE A 231 -6.62 -8.93 -18.93
N VAL A 232 -6.68 -7.61 -18.83
CA VAL A 232 -7.59 -6.87 -17.94
C VAL A 232 -8.34 -5.78 -18.73
N GLY A 233 -8.91 -4.80 -18.07
CA GLY A 233 -9.59 -3.68 -18.69
C GLY A 233 -8.64 -2.68 -19.36
N SER A 234 -9.19 -1.57 -19.80
CA SER A 234 -8.42 -0.52 -20.47
C SER A 234 -7.64 0.35 -19.47
N ALA A 235 -6.39 0.63 -19.78
CA ALA A 235 -5.49 1.46 -19.01
C ALA A 235 -5.43 1.06 -17.51
N PRO A 236 -4.98 -0.16 -17.15
CA PRO A 236 -4.78 -0.55 -15.77
C PRO A 236 -3.82 0.43 -15.09
N ASN A 237 -4.21 0.90 -13.91
CA ASN A 237 -3.50 1.96 -13.21
C ASN A 237 -3.10 1.60 -11.77
N ALA A 238 -3.83 0.68 -11.15
CA ALA A 238 -3.51 0.17 -9.82
C ALA A 238 -3.67 -1.35 -9.77
N VAL A 239 -2.80 -2.01 -9.00
CA VAL A 239 -2.88 -3.43 -8.69
C VAL A 239 -2.67 -3.60 -7.18
N TYR A 240 -3.46 -4.48 -6.57
CA TYR A 240 -3.45 -4.67 -5.14
C TYR A 240 -3.69 -6.13 -4.75
N SER A 241 -2.87 -6.65 -3.85
CA SER A 241 -3.07 -7.95 -3.20
C SER A 241 -3.31 -7.71 -1.71
N PRO A 242 -4.48 -8.07 -1.17
CA PRO A 242 -4.78 -7.90 0.26
C PRO A 242 -3.85 -8.73 1.15
N PRO A 243 -3.44 -8.23 2.34
CA PRO A 243 -2.45 -8.90 3.17
C PRO A 243 -2.92 -10.23 3.79
N ALA A 244 -4.23 -10.48 3.86
CA ALA A 244 -4.81 -11.67 4.50
C ALA A 244 -5.42 -12.66 3.51
N ALA A 245 -5.27 -12.48 2.19
CA ALA A 245 -5.95 -13.29 1.20
C ALA A 245 -5.13 -13.46 -0.10
N ASN A 246 -5.36 -14.57 -0.81
CA ASN A 246 -4.69 -14.87 -2.08
C ASN A 246 -5.49 -14.36 -3.27
N PHE A 247 -5.84 -13.08 -3.23
CA PHE A 247 -6.56 -12.40 -4.29
C PHE A 247 -5.70 -11.30 -4.91
N LEU A 248 -5.98 -10.98 -6.16
CA LEU A 248 -5.41 -9.84 -6.85
C LEU A 248 -6.54 -9.02 -7.47
N TYR A 249 -6.51 -7.73 -7.24
CA TYR A 249 -7.45 -6.77 -7.82
C TYR A 249 -6.70 -5.81 -8.71
N VAL A 250 -7.23 -5.56 -9.91
CA VAL A 250 -6.63 -4.66 -10.89
C VAL A 250 -7.65 -3.60 -11.27
N ALA A 251 -7.37 -2.35 -10.94
CA ALA A 251 -8.24 -1.22 -11.27
C ALA A 251 -7.79 -0.58 -12.58
N ASN A 252 -8.74 -0.46 -13.50
CA ASN A 252 -8.54 -0.01 -14.86
C ASN A 252 -9.11 1.40 -15.02
N ALA A 253 -8.24 2.41 -15.17
CA ALA A 253 -8.64 3.81 -15.23
C ALA A 253 -9.35 4.18 -16.54
N GLY A 254 -9.15 3.42 -17.61
CA GLY A 254 -9.78 3.67 -18.89
C GLY A 254 -11.18 3.05 -19.01
N SER A 255 -11.41 1.88 -18.39
CA SER A 255 -12.71 1.21 -18.37
C SER A 255 -13.52 1.48 -17.09
N ASN A 256 -12.92 2.10 -16.07
CA ASN A 256 -13.56 2.40 -14.77
C ASN A 256 -14.09 1.15 -14.06
N ASP A 257 -13.28 0.11 -14.01
CA ASP A 257 -13.65 -1.17 -13.44
C ASP A 257 -12.48 -1.81 -12.65
N ILE A 258 -12.80 -2.91 -11.92
CA ILE A 258 -11.82 -3.74 -11.24
C ILE A 258 -11.97 -5.15 -11.76
N TYR A 259 -10.87 -5.73 -12.24
CA TYR A 259 -10.76 -7.15 -12.52
C TYR A 259 -10.29 -7.90 -11.28
N GLU A 260 -10.87 -9.06 -11.04
CA GLU A 260 -10.74 -9.83 -9.82
C GLU A 260 -10.13 -11.20 -10.11
N PHE A 261 -9.08 -11.58 -9.38
CA PHE A 261 -8.35 -12.84 -9.60
C PHE A 261 -8.06 -13.57 -8.30
N ILE A 262 -8.00 -14.90 -8.39
CA ILE A 262 -7.36 -15.78 -7.40
C ILE A 262 -5.90 -15.95 -7.82
N ILE A 263 -4.97 -15.78 -6.87
CA ILE A 263 -3.57 -16.11 -7.05
C ILE A 263 -3.37 -17.60 -6.74
N ASN A 264 -2.98 -18.38 -7.75
CA ASN A 264 -2.69 -19.80 -7.59
C ASN A 264 -1.32 -20.02 -6.93
N SER A 265 -1.07 -21.24 -6.48
CA SER A 265 0.19 -21.59 -5.79
C SER A 265 1.44 -21.48 -6.65
N ASP A 266 1.31 -21.48 -7.98
CA ASP A 266 2.38 -21.27 -8.95
C ASP A 266 2.51 -19.82 -9.42
N GLY A 267 1.69 -18.92 -8.87
CA GLY A 267 1.63 -17.50 -9.22
C GLY A 267 0.79 -17.19 -10.46
N SER A 268 0.25 -18.19 -11.15
CA SER A 268 -0.73 -17.92 -12.20
C SER A 268 -2.01 -17.34 -11.63
N LEU A 269 -2.76 -16.59 -12.45
CA LEU A 269 -4.00 -15.96 -12.05
C LEU A 269 -5.21 -16.69 -12.65
N THR A 270 -6.19 -16.96 -11.81
CA THR A 270 -7.51 -17.43 -12.26
C THR A 270 -8.53 -16.31 -12.06
N ALA A 271 -9.19 -15.89 -13.14
CA ALA A 271 -10.22 -14.86 -13.03
C ALA A 271 -11.38 -15.36 -12.16
N ILE A 272 -11.81 -14.52 -11.22
CA ILE A 272 -13.02 -14.77 -10.43
C ILE A 272 -14.23 -14.58 -11.34
N THR A 273 -15.17 -15.50 -11.27
CA THR A 273 -16.41 -15.45 -12.07
C THR A 273 -17.62 -15.29 -11.16
N THR A 274 -18.64 -14.62 -11.63
CA THR A 274 -19.93 -14.60 -10.93
C THR A 274 -20.58 -15.98 -10.97
N VAL A 275 -21.27 -16.35 -9.91
CA VAL A 275 -21.87 -17.68 -9.76
C VAL A 275 -22.76 -18.01 -10.97
N GLY A 276 -22.50 -19.13 -11.61
CA GLY A 276 -23.28 -19.61 -12.78
C GLY A 276 -22.89 -19.00 -14.12
N THR A 277 -21.77 -18.27 -14.19
CA THR A 277 -21.24 -17.70 -15.44
C THR A 277 -19.80 -18.14 -15.69
N THR A 278 -19.33 -18.02 -16.95
CA THR A 278 -17.93 -18.19 -17.33
C THR A 278 -17.23 -16.85 -17.59
N THR A 279 -17.98 -15.74 -17.48
CA THR A 279 -17.42 -14.40 -17.65
C THR A 279 -16.70 -13.95 -16.38
N PRO A 280 -15.53 -13.32 -16.48
CA PRO A 280 -14.85 -12.73 -15.34
C PRO A 280 -15.76 -11.78 -14.58
N ALA A 281 -15.69 -11.81 -13.26
CA ALA A 281 -16.33 -10.82 -12.42
C ALA A 281 -15.60 -9.48 -12.60
N VAL A 282 -16.36 -8.43 -12.78
CA VAL A 282 -15.85 -7.07 -12.95
C VAL A 282 -16.69 -6.14 -12.09
N ALA A 283 -16.08 -5.58 -11.05
CA ALA A 283 -16.73 -4.57 -10.23
C ALA A 283 -16.60 -3.19 -10.90
N THR A 284 -17.68 -2.42 -10.92
CA THR A 284 -17.62 -1.02 -11.37
C THR A 284 -16.99 -0.13 -10.31
N THR A 285 -16.22 0.88 -10.73
CA THR A 285 -15.65 1.88 -9.82
C THR A 285 -16.22 3.27 -10.12
N GLY A 286 -15.81 4.26 -9.32
CA GLY A 286 -15.88 5.66 -9.75
C GLY A 286 -14.91 5.95 -10.90
N ASN A 287 -15.00 7.13 -11.49
CA ASN A 287 -14.23 7.51 -12.67
C ASN A 287 -12.71 7.62 -12.37
N GLY A 288 -11.90 6.95 -13.18
CA GLY A 288 -10.44 7.01 -13.13
C GLY A 288 -9.85 6.46 -11.83
N PRO A 289 -10.04 5.18 -11.50
CA PRO A 289 -9.42 4.59 -10.29
C PRO A 289 -7.91 4.74 -10.34
N ALA A 290 -7.32 5.21 -9.21
CA ALA A 290 -5.91 5.56 -9.11
C ALA A 290 -5.16 4.73 -8.03
N ALA A 291 -5.83 4.35 -6.96
CA ALA A 291 -5.23 3.60 -5.87
C ALA A 291 -6.25 2.68 -5.20
N MET A 292 -5.77 1.59 -4.61
CA MET A 292 -6.56 0.65 -3.84
C MET A 292 -5.88 0.34 -2.52
N ILE A 293 -6.67 0.10 -1.46
CA ILE A 293 -6.19 -0.36 -0.16
C ILE A 293 -7.29 -1.17 0.53
N SER A 294 -6.91 -2.19 1.30
CA SER A 294 -7.83 -2.93 2.18
C SER A 294 -7.50 -2.70 3.66
N ASP A 295 -8.44 -3.02 4.54
CA ASP A 295 -8.13 -3.27 5.93
C ASP A 295 -7.25 -4.52 6.08
N GLN A 296 -6.64 -4.68 7.25
CA GLN A 296 -5.67 -5.77 7.50
C GLN A 296 -6.30 -7.17 7.41
N ALA A 297 -7.59 -7.30 7.72
CA ALA A 297 -8.32 -8.56 7.61
C ALA A 297 -8.87 -8.84 6.20
N ALA A 298 -8.61 -7.96 5.24
CA ALA A 298 -9.13 -8.02 3.87
C ALA A 298 -10.66 -8.13 3.79
N LYS A 299 -11.38 -7.51 4.73
CA LYS A 299 -12.84 -7.49 4.73
C LYS A 299 -13.40 -6.45 3.77
N TYR A 300 -12.70 -5.32 3.66
CA TYR A 300 -13.08 -4.18 2.82
C TYR A 300 -11.96 -3.79 1.89
N LEU A 301 -12.32 -3.39 0.68
CA LEU A 301 -11.44 -2.75 -0.30
C LEU A 301 -11.93 -1.34 -0.57
N PHE A 302 -11.03 -0.36 -0.57
CA PHE A 302 -11.33 1.03 -0.91
C PHE A 302 -10.54 1.45 -2.13
N VAL A 303 -11.20 2.19 -3.01
CA VAL A 303 -10.65 2.67 -4.28
C VAL A 303 -10.75 4.19 -4.33
N ALA A 304 -9.63 4.86 -4.56
CA ALA A 304 -9.62 6.28 -4.88
C ALA A 304 -9.94 6.48 -6.36
N ALA A 305 -11.05 7.12 -6.66
CA ALA A 305 -11.48 7.46 -8.00
C ALA A 305 -11.05 8.92 -8.33
N ASN A 306 -9.92 9.04 -9.02
CA ASN A 306 -9.24 10.32 -9.24
C ASN A 306 -10.12 11.35 -9.98
N GLN A 307 -10.75 10.93 -11.07
CA GLN A 307 -11.63 11.79 -11.86
C GLN A 307 -13.02 11.92 -11.23
N GLY A 308 -13.43 10.93 -10.44
CA GLY A 308 -14.71 10.95 -9.69
C GLY A 308 -14.64 11.84 -8.45
N ASN A 309 -13.45 12.18 -7.94
CA ASN A 309 -13.26 12.91 -6.69
C ASN A 309 -13.95 12.21 -5.50
N GLU A 310 -13.78 10.90 -5.42
CA GLU A 310 -14.45 10.10 -4.40
C GLU A 310 -13.59 8.89 -3.98
N VAL A 311 -13.94 8.29 -2.86
CA VAL A 311 -13.51 6.95 -2.46
C VAL A 311 -14.72 6.02 -2.54
N VAL A 312 -14.56 4.88 -3.20
CA VAL A 312 -15.58 3.84 -3.34
C VAL A 312 -15.18 2.62 -2.53
N GLY A 313 -16.07 2.10 -1.69
CA GLY A 313 -15.84 0.94 -0.84
C GLY A 313 -16.54 -0.32 -1.34
N TYR A 314 -15.88 -1.45 -1.12
CA TYR A 314 -16.39 -2.79 -1.43
C TYR A 314 -16.20 -3.72 -0.23
N THR A 315 -17.09 -4.69 -0.09
CA THR A 315 -16.85 -5.87 0.73
C THR A 315 -16.12 -6.92 -0.10
N ILE A 316 -15.17 -7.63 0.50
CA ILE A 316 -14.48 -8.77 -0.10
C ILE A 316 -15.11 -10.04 0.44
N ASN A 317 -15.62 -10.92 -0.43
CA ASN A 317 -16.01 -12.26 -0.02
C ASN A 317 -14.75 -13.07 0.33
N GLN A 318 -14.60 -13.45 1.58
CA GLN A 318 -13.38 -14.10 2.11
C GLN A 318 -13.09 -15.48 1.52
N VAL A 319 -14.07 -16.10 0.86
CA VAL A 319 -13.93 -17.43 0.26
C VAL A 319 -13.66 -17.33 -1.23
N THR A 320 -14.38 -16.45 -1.92
CA THR A 320 -14.34 -16.37 -3.39
C THR A 320 -13.51 -15.21 -3.91
N GLY A 321 -13.24 -14.20 -3.08
CA GLY A 321 -12.60 -12.95 -3.48
C GLY A 321 -13.52 -11.96 -4.19
N LEU A 322 -14.77 -12.36 -4.47
CA LEU A 322 -15.72 -11.51 -5.19
C LEU A 322 -15.98 -10.20 -4.45
N LEU A 323 -15.89 -9.09 -5.16
CA LEU A 323 -16.19 -7.76 -4.65
C LEU A 323 -17.70 -7.48 -4.75
N THR A 324 -18.23 -6.88 -3.70
CA THR A 324 -19.58 -6.33 -3.70
C THR A 324 -19.50 -4.88 -3.24
N GLN A 325 -19.93 -3.95 -4.09
CA GLN A 325 -19.91 -2.53 -3.75
C GLN A 325 -20.82 -2.26 -2.55
N ILE A 326 -20.30 -1.54 -1.57
CA ILE A 326 -21.09 -1.03 -0.44
C ILE A 326 -22.01 0.07 -0.97
N ALA A 327 -23.25 0.14 -0.46
CA ALA A 327 -24.24 1.10 -0.94
C ALA A 327 -23.65 2.53 -1.03
N LEU A 328 -23.96 3.25 -2.12
CA LEU A 328 -23.36 4.53 -2.49
C LEU A 328 -23.40 5.59 -1.39
N ASN A 329 -24.46 5.61 -0.58
CA ASN A 329 -24.59 6.54 0.55
C ASN A 329 -23.92 6.07 1.85
N ILE A 330 -23.23 4.94 1.81
CA ILE A 330 -22.56 4.33 2.99
C ILE A 330 -21.06 4.16 2.71
N GLY A 331 -20.70 3.54 1.57
CA GLY A 331 -19.33 3.18 1.23
C GLY A 331 -18.70 4.07 0.15
N THR A 332 -19.42 5.08 -0.34
CA THR A 332 -18.85 6.08 -1.26
C THR A 332 -18.83 7.43 -0.57
N ALA A 333 -17.67 8.06 -0.56
CA ALA A 333 -17.48 9.35 0.11
C ALA A 333 -16.70 10.33 -0.78
N SER A 334 -17.20 11.57 -0.88
CA SER A 334 -16.54 12.63 -1.65
C SER A 334 -15.21 13.04 -1.04
N THR A 335 -14.24 13.32 -1.88
CA THR A 335 -12.89 13.79 -1.51
C THR A 335 -12.67 15.23 -2.00
N GLY A 336 -11.46 15.74 -1.83
CA GLY A 336 -10.97 16.86 -2.63
C GLY A 336 -10.69 16.40 -4.07
N ALA A 337 -10.41 17.37 -4.96
CA ALA A 337 -10.15 17.06 -6.36
C ALA A 337 -8.88 16.21 -6.55
N GLY A 338 -8.99 15.20 -7.38
CA GLY A 338 -7.88 14.35 -7.79
C GLY A 338 -7.27 13.49 -6.67
N PRO A 339 -8.05 12.61 -5.99
CA PRO A 339 -7.48 11.64 -5.06
C PRO A 339 -6.55 10.66 -5.80
N VAL A 340 -5.31 10.48 -5.31
CA VAL A 340 -4.28 9.68 -6.01
C VAL A 340 -3.69 8.57 -5.19
N ALA A 341 -3.79 8.61 -3.86
CA ALA A 341 -3.26 7.58 -2.98
C ALA A 341 -4.12 7.43 -1.72
N LEU A 342 -4.09 6.25 -1.13
CA LEU A 342 -4.85 5.88 0.06
C LEU A 342 -3.92 5.35 1.15
N ALA A 343 -4.26 5.65 2.40
CA ALA A 343 -3.69 5.02 3.57
C ALA A 343 -4.79 4.66 4.57
N ILE A 344 -4.64 3.54 5.27
CA ILE A 344 -5.58 3.08 6.28
C ILE A 344 -4.87 2.79 7.59
N ARG A 345 -5.49 3.10 8.71
CA ARG A 345 -4.94 2.88 10.04
C ARG A 345 -6.05 2.48 11.01
N SER A 346 -5.83 1.42 11.80
CA SER A 346 -6.73 1.11 12.93
C SER A 346 -6.75 2.29 13.91
N ASN A 347 -7.94 2.65 14.38
CA ASN A 347 -8.12 3.70 15.39
C ASN A 347 -7.86 3.21 16.81
N GLY A 348 -7.57 1.90 17.00
CA GLY A 348 -7.34 1.28 18.31
C GLY A 348 -8.61 1.05 19.12
N SER A 349 -9.82 1.28 18.55
CA SER A 349 -11.08 1.01 19.23
C SER A 349 -11.33 -0.49 19.38
N THR A 350 -12.11 -0.86 20.39
CA THR A 350 -12.58 -2.23 20.61
C THR A 350 -13.50 -2.72 19.50
N ASN A 351 -14.11 -1.82 18.75
CA ASN A 351 -14.98 -2.12 17.60
C ASN A 351 -14.21 -2.46 16.34
N GLY A 352 -12.87 -2.26 16.34
CA GLY A 352 -12.02 -2.52 15.19
C GLY A 352 -12.13 -1.46 14.10
N ASP A 353 -12.63 -0.26 14.40
CA ASP A 353 -12.78 0.82 13.41
C ASP A 353 -11.44 1.34 12.91
N TYR A 354 -11.45 1.97 11.75
CA TYR A 354 -10.26 2.49 11.08
C TYR A 354 -10.42 3.97 10.69
N TRP A 355 -9.29 4.61 10.48
CA TRP A 355 -9.18 5.88 9.77
C TRP A 355 -8.66 5.62 8.36
N LEU A 356 -9.36 6.17 7.36
CA LEU A 356 -8.95 6.15 5.96
C LEU A 356 -8.56 7.56 5.54
N PHE A 357 -7.43 7.68 4.88
CA PHE A 357 -6.87 8.95 4.42
C PHE A 357 -6.66 8.88 2.91
N THR A 358 -6.91 9.99 2.22
CA THR A 358 -6.53 10.13 0.81
C THR A 358 -5.84 11.46 0.56
N SER A 359 -4.75 11.44 -0.20
CA SER A 359 -4.12 12.64 -0.73
C SER A 359 -4.84 13.09 -2.00
N ASN A 360 -5.27 14.35 -2.04
CA ASN A 360 -5.98 14.95 -3.16
C ASN A 360 -5.03 15.88 -3.89
N ASN A 361 -4.39 15.37 -4.95
CA ASN A 361 -3.33 16.08 -5.67
C ASN A 361 -3.87 17.36 -6.32
N GLY A 362 -5.04 17.30 -6.97
CA GLY A 362 -5.65 18.43 -7.64
C GLY A 362 -6.13 19.55 -6.71
N ALA A 363 -6.57 19.19 -5.49
CA ALA A 363 -7.04 20.17 -4.50
C ALA A 363 -5.94 20.59 -3.52
N SER A 364 -4.78 19.93 -3.48
CA SER A 364 -3.75 20.10 -2.45
C SER A 364 -4.31 19.96 -1.03
N THR A 365 -5.11 18.90 -0.81
CA THR A 365 -5.74 18.61 0.49
C THR A 365 -5.55 17.15 0.87
N VAL A 366 -5.85 16.84 2.14
CA VAL A 366 -6.08 15.49 2.64
C VAL A 366 -7.54 15.37 3.05
N SER A 367 -8.22 14.33 2.56
CA SER A 367 -9.51 13.92 3.09
C SER A 367 -9.32 12.77 4.07
N THR A 368 -10.06 12.82 5.18
CA THR A 368 -10.05 11.79 6.22
C THR A 368 -11.46 11.25 6.41
N PHE A 369 -11.57 9.94 6.62
CA PHE A 369 -12.84 9.28 6.88
C PHE A 369 -12.71 8.36 8.08
N SER A 370 -13.76 8.31 8.93
CA SER A 370 -13.91 7.22 9.86
C SER A 370 -14.61 6.04 9.17
N LEU A 371 -14.00 4.87 9.24
CA LEU A 371 -14.58 3.62 8.75
C LEU A 371 -15.23 2.90 9.93
N VAL A 372 -16.56 2.78 9.91
CA VAL A 372 -17.31 1.93 10.83
C VAL A 372 -17.18 0.48 10.40
N TYR A 373 -16.34 -0.30 11.10
CA TYR A 373 -15.93 -1.63 10.66
C TYR A 373 -17.07 -2.66 10.56
N THR A 374 -18.15 -2.47 11.30
CA THR A 374 -19.30 -3.39 11.25
C THR A 374 -20.11 -3.26 9.96
N THR A 375 -20.19 -2.07 9.38
CA THR A 375 -21.04 -1.75 8.23
C THR A 375 -20.29 -1.38 6.96
N GLY A 376 -19.00 -1.03 7.07
CA GLY A 376 -18.22 -0.45 5.97
C GLY A 376 -18.53 1.02 5.70
N THR A 377 -19.26 1.69 6.59
CA THR A 377 -19.65 3.09 6.43
C THR A 377 -18.44 4.01 6.51
N LEU A 378 -18.27 4.88 5.53
CA LEU A 378 -17.28 5.96 5.52
C LEU A 378 -17.94 7.28 5.94
N ASN A 379 -17.54 7.81 7.10
CA ASN A 379 -18.01 9.12 7.57
C ASN A 379 -16.91 10.16 7.32
N PRO A 380 -17.15 11.19 6.49
CA PRO A 380 -16.15 12.19 6.20
C PRO A 380 -15.88 13.09 7.41
N LEU A 381 -14.60 13.43 7.59
CA LEU A 381 -14.13 14.48 8.48
C LEU A 381 -13.77 15.74 7.66
N PRO A 382 -13.62 16.89 8.32
CA PRO A 382 -13.20 18.10 7.61
C PRO A 382 -11.90 17.91 6.85
N GLN A 383 -11.88 18.32 5.58
CA GLN A 383 -10.66 18.30 4.77
C GLN A 383 -9.65 19.32 5.30
N LEU A 384 -8.38 18.97 5.21
CA LEU A 384 -7.28 19.82 5.63
C LEU A 384 -6.39 20.18 4.43
N ALA A 385 -5.94 21.42 4.38
CA ALA A 385 -4.98 21.86 3.39
C ALA A 385 -3.63 21.13 3.62
N ALA A 386 -3.09 20.57 2.56
CA ALA A 386 -1.82 19.85 2.52
C ALA A 386 -0.75 20.66 1.77
N PRO A 387 0.52 20.26 1.81
CA PRO A 387 1.52 20.78 0.89
C PRO A 387 1.08 20.64 -0.57
N LEU A 388 1.59 21.51 -1.43
CA LEU A 388 1.21 21.51 -2.86
C LEU A 388 1.46 20.14 -3.50
N ALA A 389 0.49 19.68 -4.28
CA ALA A 389 0.51 18.43 -5.03
C ALA A 389 0.93 17.20 -4.17
N PRO A 390 0.18 16.87 -3.09
CA PRO A 390 0.43 15.65 -2.34
C PRO A 390 0.14 14.44 -3.22
N TYR A 391 1.11 13.55 -3.40
CA TYR A 391 0.98 12.40 -4.30
C TYR A 391 0.98 11.07 -3.55
N GLY A 392 1.97 10.83 -2.70
CA GLY A 392 2.03 9.62 -1.88
C GLY A 392 1.48 9.87 -0.48
N VAL A 393 0.75 8.91 0.09
CA VAL A 393 0.29 8.92 1.48
C VAL A 393 0.53 7.56 2.15
N ALA A 394 0.98 7.59 3.39
CA ALA A 394 1.12 6.39 4.21
C ALA A 394 0.77 6.71 5.67
N ALA A 395 0.18 5.75 6.39
CA ALA A 395 -0.15 5.87 7.81
C ALA A 395 0.59 4.80 8.62
N ARG A 396 1.10 5.21 9.80
CA ARG A 396 1.87 4.38 10.72
C ARG A 396 1.21 4.32 12.10
#